data_0031854f2451822cb49e1de3cb62fe47
#
_entry.id   0031854f2451822cb49e1de3cb62fe47
#
_cell.length_a   1.000
_cell.length_b   1.000
_cell.length_c   1.000
_cell.angle_alpha   90.00
_cell.angle_beta   90.00
_cell.angle_gamma   90.00
#
_symmetry.space_group_name_H-M   'P 1'
#
loop_
_entity.id
_entity.type
_entity.pdbx_description
1 polymer ?
#
loop_
_entity_poly.entity_id
_entity_poly.type
_entity_poly.pdbx_seq_one_letter_code
_entity_poly.pdbx_strand_id
1 'polypeptide(L)'
;MIERMQKALQSSDAEYTEIRIESVISSWVNFRGPDLDNIGSSKALGGIVRALVKGGWGYATFNDLSDLEMRVKEAVESARLVSNGGSALAAVPPVVDTIEADLEKDFREIPLSEKESVIEAYNKIILGYHKKIETSNVGYRDGFRKVWYVNSEGTAIEDERPDVALILSAMARDGANVQQGFESVAGNRGFQVVEAKEEKAERAAKRAVDLLSAPPITGGTYTVIVNPKLAGVFAHEAFGHLSESDFLYENDRMKDLMVLGKQVGSRKVSIIDDGTIRGLRGTHRYDDEGVKTGKNYLIKEGVLVGRLHSRETAHKMGEAPTGNA
;
A
#
# COMPACT_ATOMS: atom_id res chain seq x y z
N MET A 1 -5.56 -8.51 23.09
CA MET A 1 -6.22 -8.94 21.83
C MET A 1 -5.69 -10.30 21.39
N ILE A 2 -4.41 -10.48 21.26
CA ILE A 2 -3.73 -11.71 20.79
C ILE A 2 -4.22 -12.96 21.52
N GLU A 3 -4.20 -13.00 22.87
CA GLU A 3 -4.65 -14.17 23.64
C GLU A 3 -6.10 -14.58 23.32
N ARG A 4 -6.98 -13.59 23.13
CA ARG A 4 -8.38 -13.83 22.76
C ARG A 4 -8.51 -14.45 21.38
N MET A 5 -7.71 -13.99 20.41
CA MET A 5 -7.67 -14.54 19.06
C MET A 5 -7.09 -15.97 19.07
N GLN A 6 -5.98 -16.18 19.80
CA GLN A 6 -5.39 -17.52 19.96
C GLN A 6 -6.35 -18.52 20.61
N LYS A 7 -7.13 -18.08 21.61
CA LYS A 7 -8.18 -18.91 22.20
C LYS A 7 -9.25 -19.29 21.17
N ALA A 8 -9.69 -18.32 20.36
CA ALA A 8 -10.68 -18.58 19.31
C ALA A 8 -10.18 -19.57 18.25
N LEU A 9 -8.89 -19.51 17.88
CA LEU A 9 -8.27 -20.46 16.95
C LEU A 9 -8.37 -21.92 17.43
N GLN A 10 -8.42 -22.18 18.76
CA GLN A 10 -8.57 -23.54 19.31
C GLN A 10 -9.89 -24.18 18.91
N SER A 11 -10.90 -23.44 18.47
CA SER A 11 -12.15 -23.96 17.95
C SER A 11 -12.08 -24.47 16.52
N SER A 12 -10.95 -24.27 15.83
CA SER A 12 -10.72 -24.72 14.45
C SER A 12 -10.22 -26.16 14.43
N ASP A 13 -10.75 -26.96 13.50
CA ASP A 13 -10.25 -28.26 13.08
C ASP A 13 -9.77 -28.28 11.62
N ALA A 14 -9.56 -27.10 11.03
CA ALA A 14 -9.01 -26.92 9.69
C ALA A 14 -7.49 -27.20 9.65
N GLU A 15 -6.97 -27.46 8.46
CA GLU A 15 -5.52 -27.64 8.22
C GLU A 15 -4.74 -26.36 8.55
N TYR A 16 -5.35 -25.20 8.26
CA TYR A 16 -4.82 -23.88 8.59
C TYR A 16 -5.96 -22.93 8.89
N THR A 17 -5.77 -22.07 9.87
CA THR A 17 -6.70 -20.98 10.20
C THR A 17 -5.91 -19.77 10.67
N GLU A 18 -6.34 -18.61 10.24
CA GLU A 18 -5.81 -17.35 10.71
C GLU A 18 -6.92 -16.36 11.06
N ILE A 19 -6.61 -15.45 11.95
CA ILE A 19 -7.46 -14.32 12.32
C ILE A 19 -6.64 -13.05 12.15
N ARG A 20 -7.19 -12.08 11.44
CA ARG A 20 -6.66 -10.72 11.34
C ARG A 20 -7.71 -9.73 11.82
N ILE A 21 -7.33 -8.83 12.73
CA ILE A 21 -8.16 -7.74 13.23
C ILE A 21 -7.42 -6.44 13.01
N GLU A 22 -8.12 -5.42 12.52
CA GLU A 22 -7.58 -4.09 12.33
C GLU A 22 -8.43 -3.02 13.03
N SER A 23 -7.77 -2.11 13.73
CA SER A 23 -8.35 -0.86 14.20
C SER A 23 -7.70 0.28 13.45
N VAL A 24 -8.49 1.13 12.83
CA VAL A 24 -8.00 2.28 12.04
C VAL A 24 -8.57 3.56 12.63
N ILE A 25 -7.71 4.51 12.95
CA ILE A 25 -8.06 5.89 13.28
C ILE A 25 -7.52 6.74 12.15
N SER A 26 -8.36 7.60 11.55
CA SER A 26 -7.95 8.46 10.45
C SER A 26 -8.51 9.85 10.59
N SER A 27 -7.82 10.83 10.02
CA SER A 27 -8.33 12.18 9.82
C SER A 27 -8.01 12.71 8.43
N TRP A 28 -8.77 13.69 7.99
CA TRP A 28 -8.59 14.32 6.69
C TRP A 28 -9.02 15.77 6.69
N VAL A 29 -8.39 16.54 5.82
CA VAL A 29 -8.72 17.92 5.49
C VAL A 29 -8.60 18.08 4.00
N ASN A 30 -9.61 18.62 3.33
CA ASN A 30 -9.60 18.85 1.89
C ASN A 30 -10.16 20.23 1.53
N PHE A 31 -9.39 20.99 0.78
CA PHE A 31 -9.80 22.26 0.18
C PHE A 31 -10.02 22.08 -1.31
N ARG A 32 -11.07 22.72 -1.83
CA ARG A 32 -11.36 22.82 -3.25
C ARG A 32 -11.60 24.27 -3.65
N GLY A 33 -10.72 24.82 -4.46
CA GLY A 33 -10.70 26.26 -4.65
C GLY A 33 -10.54 26.99 -3.31
N PRO A 34 -11.27 28.07 -3.05
CA PRO A 34 -11.13 28.81 -1.80
C PRO A 34 -11.80 28.12 -0.59
N ASP A 35 -12.62 27.10 -0.80
CA ASP A 35 -13.51 26.57 0.20
C ASP A 35 -12.97 25.31 0.87
N LEU A 36 -13.21 25.17 2.17
CA LEU A 36 -13.05 23.92 2.90
C LEU A 36 -14.14 22.94 2.45
N ASP A 37 -13.78 21.99 1.60
CA ASP A 37 -14.71 21.03 0.99
C ASP A 37 -15.09 19.92 1.98
N ASN A 38 -14.09 19.38 2.70
CA ASN A 38 -14.32 18.30 3.64
C ASN A 38 -13.25 18.26 4.74
N ILE A 39 -13.70 18.07 5.98
CA ILE A 39 -12.84 17.89 7.15
C ILE A 39 -13.48 16.88 8.09
N GLY A 40 -12.70 15.99 8.67
CA GLY A 40 -13.24 15.00 9.59
C GLY A 40 -12.23 14.01 10.14
N SER A 41 -12.74 13.15 10.98
CA SER A 41 -12.02 11.99 11.50
C SER A 41 -12.94 10.78 11.58
N SER A 42 -12.37 9.59 11.57
CA SER A 42 -13.12 8.36 11.74
C SER A 42 -12.34 7.34 12.56
N LYS A 43 -13.09 6.41 13.14
CA LYS A 43 -12.54 5.21 13.77
C LYS A 43 -13.32 4.01 13.26
N ALA A 44 -12.59 3.00 12.79
CA ALA A 44 -13.15 1.75 12.33
C ALA A 44 -12.44 0.57 13.01
N LEU A 45 -13.18 -0.53 13.18
CA LEU A 45 -12.64 -1.80 13.66
C LEU A 45 -13.32 -2.90 12.86
N GLY A 46 -12.52 -3.87 12.42
CA GLY A 46 -13.03 -5.04 11.71
C GLY A 46 -12.00 -6.13 11.67
N GLY A 47 -12.42 -7.31 11.24
CA GLY A 47 -11.53 -8.44 11.11
C GLY A 47 -12.03 -9.46 10.11
N ILE A 48 -11.16 -10.41 9.83
CA ILE A 48 -11.41 -11.56 8.98
C ILE A 48 -10.81 -12.81 9.63
N VAL A 49 -11.52 -13.90 9.49
CA VAL A 49 -10.99 -15.25 9.67
C VAL A 49 -10.85 -15.88 8.31
N ARG A 50 -9.71 -16.50 8.02
CA ARG A 50 -9.53 -17.39 6.86
C ARG A 50 -9.24 -18.79 7.36
N ALA A 51 -9.83 -19.80 6.73
CA ALA A 51 -9.57 -21.20 7.02
C ALA A 51 -9.33 -22.00 5.73
N LEU A 52 -8.39 -22.93 5.77
CA LEU A 52 -8.07 -23.82 4.66
C LEU A 52 -8.44 -25.26 5.03
N VAL A 53 -9.31 -25.89 4.23
CA VAL A 53 -9.75 -27.28 4.40
C VAL A 53 -9.65 -28.00 3.06
N LYS A 54 -8.80 -29.03 2.97
CA LYS A 54 -8.59 -29.84 1.76
C LYS A 54 -8.42 -28.99 0.49
N GLY A 55 -7.60 -27.94 0.60
CA GLY A 55 -7.29 -27.04 -0.48
C GLY A 55 -8.39 -26.02 -0.84
N GLY A 56 -9.46 -25.93 -0.08
CA GLY A 56 -10.50 -24.91 -0.23
C GLY A 56 -10.40 -23.83 0.83
N TRP A 57 -10.46 -22.56 0.44
CA TRP A 57 -10.47 -21.42 1.35
C TRP A 57 -11.88 -21.03 1.74
N GLY A 58 -12.07 -20.78 3.05
CA GLY A 58 -13.28 -20.19 3.60
C GLY A 58 -13.00 -18.92 4.38
N TYR A 59 -13.96 -18.01 4.42
CA TYR A 59 -13.80 -16.66 4.97
C TYR A 59 -15.00 -16.30 5.85
N ALA A 60 -14.74 -15.61 6.96
CA ALA A 60 -15.74 -14.94 7.77
C ALA A 60 -15.25 -13.53 8.13
N THR A 61 -15.97 -12.50 7.74
CA THR A 61 -15.64 -11.09 8.06
C THR A 61 -16.54 -10.60 9.19
N PHE A 62 -16.03 -9.68 10.00
CA PHE A 62 -16.77 -9.13 11.13
C PHE A 62 -16.26 -7.74 11.52
N ASN A 63 -17.12 -6.98 12.18
CA ASN A 63 -16.80 -5.71 12.85
C ASN A 63 -17.23 -5.70 14.32
N ASP A 64 -17.77 -6.81 14.80
CA ASP A 64 -18.06 -7.09 16.20
C ASP A 64 -17.14 -8.21 16.70
N LEU A 65 -16.44 -7.95 17.79
CA LEU A 65 -15.49 -8.89 18.38
C LEU A 65 -16.14 -9.84 19.39
N SER A 66 -17.46 -9.81 19.62
CA SER A 66 -18.13 -10.53 20.71
C SER A 66 -17.92 -12.05 20.65
N ASP A 67 -17.94 -12.65 19.45
CA ASP A 67 -17.88 -14.11 19.26
C ASP A 67 -16.90 -14.51 18.14
N LEU A 68 -15.60 -14.45 18.45
CA LEU A 68 -14.56 -14.85 17.49
C LEU A 68 -14.56 -16.37 17.24
N GLU A 69 -14.96 -17.19 18.23
CA GLU A 69 -15.02 -18.64 18.07
C GLU A 69 -16.09 -19.04 17.04
N MET A 70 -17.24 -18.34 17.01
CA MET A 70 -18.25 -18.53 15.98
C MET A 70 -17.73 -18.17 14.60
N ARG A 71 -16.99 -17.04 14.46
CA ARG A 71 -16.39 -16.62 13.18
C ARG A 71 -15.38 -17.64 12.65
N VAL A 72 -14.60 -18.26 13.54
CA VAL A 72 -13.70 -19.34 13.16
C VAL A 72 -14.48 -20.53 12.59
N LYS A 73 -15.55 -20.96 13.27
CA LYS A 73 -16.40 -22.07 12.78
C LYS A 73 -17.05 -21.74 11.43
N GLU A 74 -17.59 -20.54 11.25
CA GLU A 74 -18.16 -20.07 9.98
C GLU A 74 -17.15 -20.15 8.83
N ALA A 75 -15.91 -19.69 9.05
CA ALA A 75 -14.86 -19.78 8.04
C ALA A 75 -14.49 -21.23 7.71
N VAL A 76 -14.39 -22.10 8.71
CA VAL A 76 -14.10 -23.52 8.51
C VAL A 76 -15.22 -24.23 7.75
N GLU A 77 -16.48 -23.98 8.10
CA GLU A 77 -17.63 -24.54 7.38
C GLU A 77 -17.68 -24.06 5.94
N SER A 78 -17.43 -22.77 5.70
CA SER A 78 -17.32 -22.21 4.35
C SER A 78 -16.21 -22.88 3.54
N ALA A 79 -15.03 -23.11 4.13
CA ALA A 79 -13.92 -23.81 3.49
C ALA A 79 -14.29 -25.24 3.07
N ARG A 80 -15.04 -25.95 3.91
CA ARG A 80 -15.50 -27.31 3.60
C ARG A 80 -16.42 -27.38 2.38
N LEU A 81 -17.23 -26.36 2.14
CA LEU A 81 -18.14 -26.31 0.98
C LEU A 81 -17.40 -26.18 -0.36
N VAL A 82 -16.21 -25.58 -0.35
CA VAL A 82 -15.40 -25.34 -1.55
C VAL A 82 -14.13 -26.18 -1.60
N SER A 83 -14.01 -27.18 -0.73
CA SER A 83 -12.83 -28.06 -0.66
C SER A 83 -12.64 -28.81 -1.99
N ASN A 84 -11.54 -28.54 -2.67
CA ASN A 84 -11.25 -29.10 -3.99
C ASN A 84 -9.81 -29.57 -4.19
N GLY A 85 -8.98 -29.53 -3.13
CA GLY A 85 -7.57 -29.93 -3.17
C GLY A 85 -6.64 -28.97 -3.95
N GLY A 86 -7.11 -27.72 -4.25
CA GLY A 86 -6.36 -26.79 -5.10
C GLY A 86 -5.29 -25.97 -4.39
N SER A 87 -5.52 -25.53 -3.15
CA SER A 87 -4.60 -24.66 -2.42
C SER A 87 -3.79 -25.39 -1.36
N ALA A 88 -2.53 -25.02 -1.24
CA ALA A 88 -1.64 -25.41 -0.13
C ALA A 88 -0.66 -24.28 0.17
N LEU A 89 -0.16 -24.20 1.38
CA LEU A 89 0.71 -23.12 1.84
C LEU A 89 2.16 -23.59 1.98
N ALA A 90 3.10 -22.78 1.52
CA ALA A 90 4.50 -22.98 1.85
C ALA A 90 4.69 -22.83 3.37
N ALA A 91 5.45 -23.74 3.97
CA ALA A 91 5.79 -23.67 5.37
C ALA A 91 6.69 -22.46 5.67
N VAL A 92 6.37 -21.74 6.73
CA VAL A 92 7.17 -20.64 7.25
C VAL A 92 7.35 -20.78 8.75
N PRO A 93 8.49 -20.37 9.33
CA PRO A 93 8.65 -20.38 10.78
C PRO A 93 7.61 -19.48 11.45
N PRO A 94 6.99 -19.89 12.55
CA PRO A 94 6.10 -19.02 13.30
C PRO A 94 6.86 -17.84 13.89
N VAL A 95 6.20 -16.69 13.97
CA VAL A 95 6.75 -15.45 14.50
C VAL A 95 5.87 -14.91 15.61
N VAL A 96 6.49 -14.49 16.72
CA VAL A 96 5.83 -13.74 17.79
C VAL A 96 6.55 -12.41 17.91
N ASP A 97 5.88 -11.32 17.52
CA ASP A 97 6.49 -9.99 17.48
C ASP A 97 5.46 -8.88 17.78
N THR A 98 5.96 -7.76 18.30
CA THR A 98 5.21 -6.52 18.48
C THR A 98 5.99 -5.38 17.84
N ILE A 99 5.38 -4.74 16.87
CA ILE A 99 5.97 -3.65 16.09
C ILE A 99 5.28 -2.35 16.50
N GLU A 100 6.01 -1.49 17.20
CA GLU A 100 5.55 -0.15 17.52
C GLU A 100 5.83 0.82 16.36
N ALA A 101 4.95 1.81 16.21
CA ALA A 101 5.10 2.84 15.21
C ALA A 101 6.32 3.74 15.51
N ASP A 102 7.16 3.96 14.51
CA ASP A 102 8.29 4.89 14.58
C ASP A 102 7.84 6.31 14.19
N LEU A 103 7.10 6.95 15.08
CA LEU A 103 6.59 8.31 14.88
C LEU A 103 7.54 9.36 15.45
N GLU A 104 7.87 10.35 14.65
CA GLU A 104 8.63 11.53 15.07
C GLU A 104 7.71 12.62 15.62
N LYS A 105 6.57 12.85 14.95
CA LYS A 105 5.49 13.72 15.41
C LYS A 105 4.15 13.02 15.22
N ASP A 106 3.57 12.55 16.32
CA ASP A 106 2.32 11.78 16.26
C ASP A 106 1.15 12.67 15.78
N PHE A 107 0.64 12.36 14.61
CA PHE A 107 -0.48 13.10 14.03
C PHE A 107 -1.80 12.92 14.79
N ARG A 108 -1.91 11.92 15.67
CA ARG A 108 -3.10 11.72 16.53
C ARG A 108 -3.19 12.76 17.63
N GLU A 109 -2.04 13.34 18.02
CA GLU A 109 -1.95 14.42 19.02
C GLU A 109 -2.15 15.81 18.42
N ILE A 110 -2.14 15.93 17.09
CA ILE A 110 -2.33 17.20 16.40
C ILE A 110 -3.81 17.50 16.26
N PRO A 111 -4.30 18.64 16.83
CA PRO A 111 -5.70 19.05 16.67
C PRO A 111 -6.10 19.20 15.20
N LEU A 112 -7.34 18.85 14.88
CA LEU A 112 -7.85 18.95 13.50
C LEU A 112 -7.78 20.37 12.96
N SER A 113 -8.00 21.39 13.83
CA SER A 113 -7.86 22.81 13.48
C SER A 113 -6.43 23.23 13.12
N GLU A 114 -5.41 22.60 13.74
CA GLU A 114 -4.01 22.84 13.38
C GLU A 114 -3.70 22.21 12.01
N LYS A 115 -4.16 20.98 11.77
CA LYS A 115 -4.09 20.34 10.45
C LYS A 115 -4.73 21.19 9.37
N GLU A 116 -5.96 21.69 9.63
CA GLU A 116 -6.68 22.59 8.73
C GLU A 116 -5.87 23.84 8.41
N SER A 117 -5.30 24.49 9.41
CA SER A 117 -4.51 25.72 9.22
C SER A 117 -3.30 25.51 8.34
N VAL A 118 -2.58 24.38 8.49
CA VAL A 118 -1.44 24.02 7.66
C VAL A 118 -1.87 23.79 6.20
N ILE A 119 -2.96 23.08 5.99
CA ILE A 119 -3.45 22.74 4.64
C ILE A 119 -4.04 23.97 3.96
N GLU A 120 -4.74 24.82 4.70
CA GLU A 120 -5.24 26.12 4.22
C GLU A 120 -4.08 27.02 3.74
N ALA A 121 -2.95 27.05 4.47
CA ALA A 121 -1.80 27.83 4.07
C ALA A 121 -1.25 27.38 2.70
N TYR A 122 -1.12 26.08 2.45
CA TYR A 122 -0.71 25.57 1.13
C TYR A 122 -1.75 25.89 0.05
N ASN A 123 -3.03 25.81 0.38
CA ASN A 123 -4.10 26.16 -0.54
C ASN A 123 -4.03 27.63 -0.96
N LYS A 124 -3.81 28.54 0.00
CA LYS A 124 -3.63 29.97 -0.25
C LYS A 124 -2.42 30.27 -1.14
N ILE A 125 -1.30 29.55 -0.95
CA ILE A 125 -0.11 29.68 -1.81
C ILE A 125 -0.47 29.32 -3.24
N ILE A 126 -1.15 28.21 -3.47
CA ILE A 126 -1.55 27.79 -4.83
C ILE A 126 -2.45 28.81 -5.48
N LEU A 127 -3.53 29.21 -4.81
CA LEU A 127 -4.52 30.16 -5.34
C LEU A 127 -3.92 31.55 -5.60
N GLY A 128 -3.02 31.99 -4.75
CA GLY A 128 -2.36 33.30 -4.85
C GLY A 128 -1.19 33.34 -5.84
N TYR A 129 -0.76 32.21 -6.39
CA TYR A 129 0.47 32.14 -7.19
C TYR A 129 0.39 32.94 -8.49
N HIS A 130 -0.70 32.85 -9.23
CA HIS A 130 -0.85 33.55 -10.51
C HIS A 130 -2.32 33.73 -10.90
N LYS A 131 -2.66 34.84 -11.55
CA LYS A 131 -4.05 35.16 -11.98
C LYS A 131 -4.72 34.13 -12.91
N LYS A 132 -3.96 33.26 -13.55
CA LYS A 132 -4.47 32.14 -14.38
C LYS A 132 -4.78 30.88 -13.59
N ILE A 133 -4.45 30.82 -12.29
CA ILE A 133 -4.91 29.74 -11.42
C ILE A 133 -6.41 29.94 -11.20
N GLU A 134 -7.19 28.97 -11.66
CA GLU A 134 -8.66 29.00 -11.56
C GLU A 134 -9.15 28.31 -10.28
N THR A 135 -8.52 27.21 -9.93
CA THR A 135 -8.89 26.42 -8.75
C THR A 135 -7.75 25.54 -8.24
N SER A 136 -7.93 25.01 -7.06
CA SER A 136 -7.00 24.10 -6.41
C SER A 136 -7.74 22.88 -5.87
N ASN A 137 -6.98 21.81 -5.59
CA ASN A 137 -7.40 20.71 -4.75
C ASN A 137 -6.22 20.35 -3.84
N VAL A 138 -6.38 20.66 -2.54
CA VAL A 138 -5.33 20.43 -1.53
C VAL A 138 -5.89 19.52 -0.47
N GLY A 139 -5.35 18.31 -0.40
CA GLY A 139 -5.84 17.25 0.47
C GLY A 139 -4.77 16.72 1.40
N TYR A 140 -5.13 16.61 2.66
CA TYR A 140 -4.40 15.94 3.72
C TYR A 140 -5.16 14.69 4.18
N ARG A 141 -4.43 13.65 4.47
CA ARG A 141 -4.95 12.44 5.11
C ARG A 141 -3.90 11.83 6.00
N ASP A 142 -4.29 11.42 7.20
CA ASP A 142 -3.54 10.49 8.03
C ASP A 142 -4.36 9.24 8.35
N GLY A 143 -3.65 8.19 8.75
CA GLY A 143 -4.24 6.96 9.23
C GLY A 143 -3.28 6.24 10.17
N PHE A 144 -3.78 5.84 11.31
CA PHE A 144 -3.06 4.96 12.24
C PHE A 144 -3.80 3.63 12.29
N ARG A 145 -3.19 2.62 11.71
CA ARG A 145 -3.71 1.26 11.67
C ARG A 145 -2.97 0.42 12.70
N LYS A 146 -3.71 -0.22 13.59
CA LYS A 146 -3.20 -1.25 14.50
C LYS A 146 -3.74 -2.59 14.04
N VAL A 147 -2.83 -3.52 13.76
CA VAL A 147 -3.11 -4.85 13.24
C VAL A 147 -2.79 -5.87 14.31
N TRP A 148 -3.68 -6.83 14.53
CA TRP A 148 -3.44 -8.04 15.30
C TRP A 148 -3.64 -9.22 14.34
N TYR A 149 -2.64 -10.06 14.27
CA TYR A 149 -2.63 -11.23 13.40
C TYR A 149 -2.19 -12.46 14.18
N VAL A 150 -2.94 -13.54 14.06
CA VAL A 150 -2.57 -14.86 14.60
C VAL A 150 -2.93 -15.96 13.62
N ASN A 151 -2.18 -17.05 13.62
CA ASN A 151 -2.53 -18.25 12.86
C ASN A 151 -2.35 -19.52 13.67
N SER A 152 -2.89 -20.63 13.14
CA SER A 152 -2.83 -21.96 13.76
C SER A 152 -1.44 -22.59 13.81
N GLU A 153 -0.46 -22.01 13.08
CA GLU A 153 0.94 -22.46 13.09
C GLU A 153 1.77 -21.78 14.19
N GLY A 154 1.16 -20.89 14.99
CA GLY A 154 1.81 -20.26 16.14
C GLY A 154 2.32 -18.84 15.90
N THR A 155 2.08 -18.25 14.74
CA THR A 155 2.38 -16.82 14.52
C THR A 155 1.43 -15.94 15.31
N ALA A 156 1.97 -14.89 15.94
CA ALA A 156 1.24 -13.87 16.68
C ALA A 156 1.93 -12.53 16.53
N ILE A 157 1.32 -11.60 15.80
CA ILE A 157 1.89 -10.29 15.47
C ILE A 157 0.92 -9.19 15.91
N GLU A 158 1.47 -8.18 16.59
CA GLU A 158 0.82 -6.89 16.81
C GLU A 158 1.65 -5.82 16.09
N ASP A 159 1.04 -5.08 15.15
CA ASP A 159 1.75 -4.19 14.25
C ASP A 159 1.04 -2.83 14.12
N GLU A 160 1.75 -1.76 14.38
CA GLU A 160 1.28 -0.39 14.24
C GLU A 160 1.79 0.21 12.93
N ARG A 161 0.87 0.54 12.03
CA ARG A 161 1.13 1.03 10.68
C ARG A 161 0.59 2.45 10.49
N PRO A 162 1.37 3.48 10.81
CA PRO A 162 1.00 4.86 10.50
C PRO A 162 1.15 5.17 9.01
N ASP A 163 0.31 6.07 8.52
CA ASP A 163 0.37 6.61 7.17
C ASP A 163 -0.04 8.08 7.16
N VAL A 164 0.65 8.91 6.40
CA VAL A 164 0.30 10.31 6.19
C VAL A 164 0.58 10.72 4.76
N ALA A 165 -0.33 11.49 4.17
CA ALA A 165 -0.22 11.94 2.80
C ALA A 165 -0.73 13.38 2.64
N LEU A 166 -0.07 14.12 1.76
CA LEU A 166 -0.46 15.44 1.28
C LEU A 166 -0.50 15.43 -0.25
N ILE A 167 -1.58 15.94 -0.81
CA ILE A 167 -1.79 16.13 -2.24
C ILE A 167 -1.96 17.63 -2.49
N LEU A 168 -1.24 18.15 -3.48
CA LEU A 168 -1.23 19.55 -3.88
C LEU A 168 -1.49 19.62 -5.38
N SER A 169 -2.67 20.08 -5.77
CA SER A 169 -3.07 20.22 -7.17
C SER A 169 -3.52 21.65 -7.47
N ALA A 170 -3.03 22.21 -8.55
CA ALA A 170 -3.42 23.48 -9.09
C ALA A 170 -3.99 23.31 -10.50
N MET A 171 -5.07 23.99 -10.83
CA MET A 171 -5.60 24.07 -12.19
C MET A 171 -5.48 25.51 -12.70
N ALA A 172 -4.82 25.68 -13.83
CA ALA A 172 -4.68 26.94 -14.53
C ALA A 172 -5.47 26.92 -15.84
N ARG A 173 -6.04 28.09 -16.22
CA ARG A 173 -6.84 28.24 -17.43
C ARG A 173 -6.38 29.45 -18.24
N ASP A 174 -6.40 29.30 -19.57
CA ASP A 174 -6.28 30.37 -20.54
C ASP A 174 -7.26 30.10 -21.68
N GLY A 175 -8.40 30.76 -21.65
CA GLY A 175 -9.51 30.47 -22.55
C GLY A 175 -10.00 29.02 -22.42
N ALA A 176 -9.92 28.25 -23.49
CA ALA A 176 -10.29 26.84 -23.50
C ALA A 176 -9.15 25.90 -23.03
N ASN A 177 -7.93 26.40 -22.91
CA ASN A 177 -6.77 25.62 -22.47
C ASN A 177 -6.77 25.52 -20.94
N VAL A 178 -6.89 24.30 -20.40
CA VAL A 178 -6.85 24.00 -18.97
C VAL A 178 -5.70 23.05 -18.71
N GLN A 179 -4.86 23.39 -17.75
CA GLN A 179 -3.69 22.59 -17.38
C GLN A 179 -3.62 22.37 -15.88
N GLN A 180 -3.11 21.21 -15.50
CA GLN A 180 -2.96 20.82 -14.11
C GLN A 180 -1.49 20.70 -13.72
N GLY A 181 -1.15 21.26 -12.57
CA GLY A 181 0.10 20.97 -11.88
C GLY A 181 -0.18 20.15 -10.62
N PHE A 182 0.70 19.20 -10.34
CA PHE A 182 0.50 18.25 -9.26
C PHE A 182 1.81 17.97 -8.50
N GLU A 183 1.72 17.98 -7.18
CA GLU A 183 2.76 17.53 -6.26
C GLU A 183 2.13 16.65 -5.17
N SER A 184 2.92 15.76 -4.61
CA SER A 184 2.50 14.97 -3.45
C SER A 184 3.68 14.64 -2.55
N VAL A 185 3.38 14.37 -1.29
CA VAL A 185 4.30 13.79 -0.34
C VAL A 185 3.56 12.83 0.56
N ALA A 186 4.19 11.73 0.91
CA ALA A 186 3.63 10.77 1.84
C ALA A 186 4.73 10.00 2.57
N GLY A 187 4.38 9.41 3.70
CA GLY A 187 5.29 8.62 4.50
C GLY A 187 4.60 8.01 5.72
N ASN A 188 5.37 7.32 6.54
CA ASN A 188 4.85 6.63 7.73
C ASN A 188 5.49 7.09 9.04
N ARG A 189 6.13 8.28 9.08
CA ARG A 189 6.87 8.75 10.26
C ARG A 189 6.20 9.85 11.06
N GLY A 190 4.96 10.24 10.71
CA GLY A 190 4.19 11.24 11.44
C GLY A 190 3.96 12.55 10.70
N PHE A 191 3.40 13.54 11.40
CA PHE A 191 2.90 14.78 10.82
C PHE A 191 3.98 15.64 10.14
N GLN A 192 5.23 15.62 10.63
CA GLN A 192 6.34 16.38 10.04
C GLN A 192 6.60 16.03 8.55
N VAL A 193 6.14 14.88 8.08
CA VAL A 193 6.23 14.51 6.65
C VAL A 193 5.52 15.52 5.76
N VAL A 194 4.45 16.13 6.25
CA VAL A 194 3.61 17.09 5.50
C VAL A 194 3.84 18.55 5.89
N GLU A 195 4.65 18.83 6.90
CA GLU A 195 5.03 20.17 7.29
C GLU A 195 6.11 20.77 6.36
N ALA A 196 6.21 22.09 6.28
CA ALA A 196 7.17 22.82 5.45
C ALA A 196 7.18 22.37 3.98
N LYS A 197 6.00 22.38 3.33
CA LYS A 197 5.81 21.99 1.93
C LYS A 197 5.38 23.16 1.02
N GLU A 198 5.64 24.40 1.43
CA GLU A 198 5.34 25.62 0.69
C GLU A 198 5.92 25.56 -0.73
N GLU A 199 7.19 25.19 -0.87
CA GLU A 199 7.83 25.03 -2.19
C GLU A 199 7.14 23.99 -3.08
N LYS A 200 6.54 22.95 -2.52
CA LYS A 200 5.78 21.97 -3.31
C LYS A 200 4.46 22.56 -3.79
N ALA A 201 3.81 23.37 -2.96
CA ALA A 201 2.60 24.09 -3.35
C ALA A 201 2.90 25.07 -4.51
N GLU A 202 3.97 25.84 -4.39
CA GLU A 202 4.43 26.73 -5.47
C GLU A 202 4.79 25.96 -6.74
N ARG A 203 5.51 24.83 -6.64
CA ARG A 203 5.84 24.00 -7.81
C ARG A 203 4.60 23.45 -8.51
N ALA A 204 3.58 23.04 -7.77
CA ALA A 204 2.33 22.57 -8.34
C ALA A 204 1.65 23.71 -9.13
N ALA A 205 1.55 24.90 -8.52
CA ALA A 205 0.97 26.07 -9.17
C ALA A 205 1.78 26.53 -10.39
N LYS A 206 3.11 26.62 -10.25
CA LYS A 206 4.02 26.98 -11.35
C LYS A 206 3.85 26.04 -12.54
N ARG A 207 3.83 24.72 -12.29
CA ARG A 207 3.67 23.71 -13.35
C ARG A 207 2.36 23.89 -14.11
N ALA A 208 1.26 24.14 -13.42
CA ALA A 208 -0.02 24.39 -14.08
C ALA A 208 0.04 25.61 -15.02
N VAL A 209 0.67 26.69 -14.58
CA VAL A 209 0.81 27.92 -15.37
C VAL A 209 1.77 27.73 -16.55
N ASP A 210 2.92 27.09 -16.34
CA ASP A 210 3.92 26.84 -17.38
C ASP A 210 3.35 25.98 -18.53
N LEU A 211 2.54 24.97 -18.17
CA LEU A 211 1.91 24.07 -19.15
C LEU A 211 0.90 24.78 -20.07
N LEU A 212 0.34 25.93 -19.68
CA LEU A 212 -0.55 26.70 -20.56
C LEU A 212 0.17 27.21 -21.82
N SER A 213 1.48 27.42 -21.76
CA SER A 213 2.32 27.89 -22.88
C SER A 213 3.20 26.78 -23.47
N ALA A 214 3.17 25.57 -22.89
CA ALA A 214 3.98 24.47 -23.40
C ALA A 214 3.45 23.98 -24.76
N PRO A 215 4.30 23.82 -25.76
CA PRO A 215 3.88 23.27 -27.04
C PRO A 215 3.52 21.79 -26.88
N PRO A 216 2.51 21.25 -27.60
CA PRO A 216 2.21 19.85 -27.62
C PRO A 216 3.39 19.06 -28.20
N ILE A 217 3.65 17.90 -27.59
CA ILE A 217 4.69 16.98 -28.10
C ILE A 217 4.17 16.29 -29.36
N THR A 218 4.99 16.31 -30.42
CA THR A 218 4.72 15.53 -31.63
C THR A 218 4.98 14.04 -31.37
N GLY A 219 4.11 13.16 -31.86
CA GLY A 219 4.32 11.71 -31.76
C GLY A 219 5.62 11.29 -32.45
N GLY A 220 6.38 10.39 -31.83
CA GLY A 220 7.66 9.94 -32.36
C GLY A 220 8.45 9.11 -31.34
N THR A 221 9.66 8.69 -31.73
CA THR A 221 10.61 8.00 -30.85
C THR A 221 11.61 9.01 -30.29
N TYR A 222 11.72 9.06 -28.97
CA TYR A 222 12.59 10.00 -28.25
C TYR A 222 13.50 9.29 -27.27
N THR A 223 14.70 9.81 -27.09
CA THR A 223 15.51 9.50 -25.93
C THR A 223 15.02 10.34 -24.75
N VAL A 224 14.60 9.68 -23.67
CA VAL A 224 14.03 10.35 -22.49
C VAL A 224 14.88 10.13 -21.25
N ILE A 225 14.96 11.14 -20.40
CA ILE A 225 15.49 11.04 -19.04
C ILE A 225 14.30 11.10 -18.10
N VAL A 226 14.06 10.02 -17.38
CA VAL A 226 12.98 9.94 -16.39
C VAL A 226 13.50 10.34 -15.01
N ASN A 227 12.73 11.12 -14.27
CA ASN A 227 13.03 11.43 -12.88
C ASN A 227 12.79 10.20 -11.98
N PRO A 228 13.30 10.16 -10.73
CA PRO A 228 13.16 9.00 -9.85
C PRO A 228 11.70 8.58 -9.60
N LYS A 229 10.77 9.53 -9.51
CA LYS A 229 9.33 9.23 -9.30
C LYS A 229 8.75 8.48 -10.50
N LEU A 230 9.02 8.96 -11.71
CA LEU A 230 8.54 8.31 -12.94
C LEU A 230 9.26 6.99 -13.18
N ALA A 231 10.57 6.90 -12.87
CA ALA A 231 11.32 5.65 -12.97
C ALA A 231 10.75 4.56 -12.05
N GLY A 232 10.36 4.92 -10.83
CA GLY A 232 9.70 4.00 -9.89
C GLY A 232 8.33 3.52 -10.40
N VAL A 233 7.51 4.44 -10.91
CA VAL A 233 6.22 4.08 -11.52
C VAL A 233 6.43 3.18 -12.74
N PHE A 234 7.38 3.51 -13.62
CA PHE A 234 7.69 2.69 -14.79
C PHE A 234 8.15 1.27 -14.39
N ALA A 235 9.02 1.15 -13.38
CA ALA A 235 9.45 -0.14 -12.88
C ALA A 235 8.28 -0.95 -12.28
N HIS A 236 7.36 -0.29 -11.56
CA HIS A 236 6.17 -0.88 -10.99
C HIS A 236 5.23 -1.43 -12.07
N GLU A 237 4.87 -0.60 -13.07
CA GLU A 237 3.95 -0.99 -14.15
C GLU A 237 4.58 -2.01 -15.12
N ALA A 238 5.86 -1.87 -15.43
CA ALA A 238 6.51 -2.74 -16.39
C ALA A 238 6.91 -4.10 -15.83
N PHE A 239 7.26 -4.18 -14.53
CA PHE A 239 7.77 -5.41 -13.93
C PHE A 239 7.22 -5.71 -12.53
N GLY A 240 6.80 -4.74 -11.75
CA GLY A 240 6.22 -4.99 -10.44
C GLY A 240 5.02 -5.92 -10.56
N HIS A 241 4.01 -5.53 -11.28
CA HIS A 241 2.80 -6.35 -11.52
C HIS A 241 3.09 -7.65 -12.27
N LEU A 242 4.00 -7.65 -13.24
CA LEU A 242 4.38 -8.88 -13.96
C LEU A 242 5.14 -9.87 -13.08
N SER A 243 5.66 -9.43 -11.94
CA SER A 243 6.39 -10.29 -11.01
C SER A 243 5.49 -10.93 -9.94
N GLU A 244 4.22 -10.56 -9.87
CA GLU A 244 3.23 -11.16 -8.98
C GLU A 244 2.90 -12.58 -9.47
N SER A 245 3.19 -13.57 -8.63
CA SER A 245 3.20 -14.98 -9.05
C SER A 245 1.83 -15.61 -9.22
N ASP A 246 0.77 -14.99 -8.67
CA ASP A 246 -0.63 -15.40 -8.89
C ASP A 246 -1.04 -15.26 -10.37
N PHE A 247 -0.61 -14.20 -11.06
CA PHE A 247 -0.81 -14.08 -12.51
C PHE A 247 0.01 -15.08 -13.33
N LEU A 248 1.16 -15.51 -12.80
CA LEU A 248 2.07 -16.37 -13.54
C LEU A 248 1.62 -17.83 -13.56
N TYR A 249 1.23 -18.40 -12.42
CA TYR A 249 0.94 -19.84 -12.37
C TYR A 249 -0.35 -20.22 -13.09
N GLU A 250 -1.27 -19.28 -13.29
CA GLU A 250 -2.53 -19.49 -14.03
C GLU A 250 -2.41 -19.23 -15.53
N ASN A 251 -1.27 -18.67 -16.01
CA ASN A 251 -1.12 -18.24 -17.39
C ASN A 251 0.17 -18.83 -18.01
N ASP A 252 0.03 -19.87 -18.83
CA ASP A 252 1.16 -20.54 -19.45
C ASP A 252 2.01 -19.63 -20.33
N ARG A 253 1.39 -18.68 -21.04
CA ARG A 253 2.12 -17.68 -21.83
C ARG A 253 3.00 -16.77 -20.95
N MET A 254 2.53 -16.42 -19.76
CA MET A 254 3.30 -15.62 -18.81
C MET A 254 4.45 -16.45 -18.22
N LYS A 255 4.26 -17.73 -17.95
CA LYS A 255 5.34 -18.64 -17.51
C LYS A 255 6.48 -18.67 -18.54
N ASP A 256 6.17 -18.74 -19.83
CA ASP A 256 7.17 -18.74 -20.92
C ASP A 256 7.90 -17.40 -21.07
N LEU A 257 7.26 -16.30 -20.74
CA LEU A 257 7.86 -14.96 -20.78
C LEU A 257 8.74 -14.68 -19.57
N MET A 258 8.28 -15.05 -18.38
CA MET A 258 8.86 -14.72 -17.07
C MET A 258 9.73 -15.87 -16.53
N VAL A 259 10.61 -16.42 -17.37
CA VAL A 259 11.55 -17.48 -16.99
C VAL A 259 12.73 -16.90 -16.22
N LEU A 260 12.99 -17.42 -15.02
CA LEU A 260 14.17 -17.03 -14.23
C LEU A 260 15.48 -17.35 -15.01
N GLY A 261 16.43 -16.43 -14.93
CA GLY A 261 17.69 -16.49 -15.67
C GLY A 261 17.64 -15.85 -17.05
N LYS A 262 16.45 -15.45 -17.55
CA LYS A 262 16.31 -14.83 -18.87
C LYS A 262 16.76 -13.35 -18.83
N GLN A 263 17.52 -12.94 -19.85
CA GLN A 263 17.86 -11.54 -20.08
C GLN A 263 16.61 -10.80 -20.59
N VAL A 264 16.08 -9.87 -19.81
CA VAL A 264 14.85 -9.11 -20.11
C VAL A 264 15.09 -7.61 -20.29
N GLY A 265 16.30 -7.16 -19.98
CA GLY A 265 16.66 -5.75 -20.07
C GLY A 265 18.17 -5.53 -20.25
N SER A 266 18.56 -4.26 -20.27
CA SER A 266 19.98 -3.88 -20.28
C SER A 266 20.66 -4.29 -18.98
N ARG A 267 21.94 -4.67 -19.05
CA ARG A 267 22.77 -4.95 -17.86
C ARG A 267 22.91 -3.75 -16.90
N LYS A 268 22.52 -2.57 -17.34
CA LYS A 268 22.52 -1.36 -16.50
C LYS A 268 21.29 -1.25 -15.61
N VAL A 269 20.28 -2.12 -15.79
CA VAL A 269 19.00 -2.06 -15.07
C VAL A 269 18.94 -3.15 -14.02
N SER A 270 18.63 -2.75 -12.80
CA SER A 270 18.19 -3.65 -11.72
C SER A 270 16.90 -3.12 -11.14
N ILE A 271 15.93 -4.01 -10.89
CA ILE A 271 14.64 -3.69 -10.26
C ILE A 271 14.55 -4.48 -8.97
N ILE A 272 14.23 -3.77 -7.90
CA ILE A 272 14.19 -4.30 -6.55
C ILE A 272 12.88 -3.89 -5.91
N ASP A 273 12.16 -4.85 -5.33
CA ASP A 273 11.12 -4.61 -4.35
C ASP A 273 11.75 -4.63 -2.95
N ASP A 274 11.60 -3.57 -2.20
CA ASP A 274 12.26 -3.43 -0.89
C ASP A 274 11.29 -2.84 0.14
N GLY A 275 10.64 -3.72 0.92
CA GLY A 275 9.75 -3.35 2.02
C GLY A 275 10.47 -2.89 3.29
N THR A 276 11.81 -2.76 3.29
CA THR A 276 12.60 -2.45 4.50
C THR A 276 13.06 -0.99 4.59
N ILE A 277 12.79 -0.17 3.58
CA ILE A 277 13.27 1.23 3.51
C ILE A 277 12.48 2.10 4.48
N ARG A 278 13.11 2.49 5.58
CA ARG A 278 12.50 3.27 6.67
C ARG A 278 11.88 4.58 6.17
N GLY A 279 10.67 4.87 6.61
CA GLY A 279 9.97 6.13 6.35
C GLY A 279 9.12 6.16 5.09
N LEU A 280 9.22 5.15 4.22
CA LEU A 280 8.38 5.03 3.03
C LEU A 280 7.06 4.32 3.35
N ARG A 281 6.00 4.67 2.61
CA ARG A 281 4.65 4.10 2.81
C ARG A 281 4.58 2.58 2.63
N GLY A 282 5.37 2.03 1.71
CA GLY A 282 5.43 0.59 1.45
C GLY A 282 6.32 -0.20 2.43
N THR A 283 6.81 0.44 3.50
CA THR A 283 7.65 -0.24 4.49
C THR A 283 6.78 -0.99 5.50
N HIS A 284 6.96 -2.31 5.56
CA HIS A 284 6.34 -3.20 6.53
C HIS A 284 7.36 -4.19 7.06
N ARG A 285 7.20 -4.64 8.30
CA ARG A 285 8.06 -5.68 8.86
C ARG A 285 7.64 -7.08 8.46
N TYR A 286 6.33 -7.27 8.35
CA TYR A 286 5.69 -8.50 7.91
C TYR A 286 4.59 -8.19 6.91
N ASP A 287 4.38 -9.08 5.96
CA ASP A 287 3.23 -9.06 5.08
C ASP A 287 1.94 -9.51 5.78
N ASP A 288 0.86 -9.64 5.03
CA ASP A 288 -0.44 -9.98 5.60
C ASP A 288 -0.61 -11.47 5.95
N GLU A 289 0.37 -12.31 5.60
CA GLU A 289 0.47 -13.73 6.00
C GLU A 289 1.50 -13.97 7.11
N GLY A 290 2.09 -12.90 7.68
CA GLY A 290 3.09 -12.95 8.73
C GLY A 290 4.48 -13.34 8.24
N VAL A 291 4.74 -13.31 6.95
CA VAL A 291 6.06 -13.52 6.35
C VAL A 291 6.86 -12.22 6.44
N LYS A 292 8.10 -12.33 6.90
CA LYS A 292 8.98 -11.16 7.03
C LYS A 292 9.27 -10.55 5.67
N THR A 293 9.04 -9.24 5.53
CA THR A 293 9.40 -8.50 4.32
C THR A 293 10.91 -8.42 4.15
N GLY A 294 11.35 -8.27 2.93
CA GLY A 294 12.76 -8.26 2.59
C GLY A 294 13.09 -7.35 1.42
N LYS A 295 14.28 -7.51 0.93
CA LYS A 295 14.78 -6.90 -0.29
C LYS A 295 14.82 -7.95 -1.39
N ASN A 296 13.85 -7.92 -2.27
CA ASN A 296 13.64 -8.87 -3.35
C ASN A 296 14.17 -8.31 -4.68
N TYR A 297 15.21 -8.92 -5.24
CA TYR A 297 15.64 -8.59 -6.59
C TYR A 297 14.71 -9.26 -7.59
N LEU A 298 14.00 -8.48 -8.37
CA LEU A 298 13.19 -8.96 -9.49
C LEU A 298 14.05 -9.06 -10.74
N ILE A 299 14.78 -8.00 -11.04
CA ILE A 299 15.77 -7.96 -12.12
C ILE A 299 17.12 -7.55 -11.54
N LYS A 300 18.16 -8.28 -11.89
CA LYS A 300 19.55 -7.95 -11.54
C LYS A 300 20.39 -7.92 -12.80
N GLU A 301 20.99 -6.75 -13.07
CA GLU A 301 21.81 -6.53 -14.28
C GLU A 301 21.11 -7.01 -15.57
N GLY A 302 19.82 -6.69 -15.69
CA GLY A 302 18.98 -7.04 -16.83
C GLY A 302 18.46 -8.48 -16.86
N VAL A 303 18.85 -9.33 -15.91
CA VAL A 303 18.40 -10.73 -15.82
C VAL A 303 17.24 -10.83 -14.83
N LEU A 304 16.18 -11.54 -15.21
CA LEU A 304 15.07 -11.86 -14.31
C LEU A 304 15.56 -12.89 -13.28
N VAL A 305 15.57 -12.52 -11.99
CA VAL A 305 16.15 -13.34 -10.91
C VAL A 305 15.16 -13.65 -9.79
N GLY A 306 13.99 -13.02 -9.76
CA GLY A 306 13.01 -13.22 -8.69
C GLY A 306 11.59 -12.89 -9.12
N ARG A 307 10.66 -13.27 -8.25
CA ARG A 307 9.22 -13.03 -8.33
C ARG A 307 8.70 -12.63 -6.96
N LEU A 308 7.47 -12.16 -6.89
CA LEU A 308 6.77 -11.84 -5.65
C LEU A 308 5.80 -12.97 -5.31
N HIS A 309 5.92 -13.53 -4.12
CA HIS A 309 5.17 -14.70 -3.69
C HIS A 309 4.41 -14.49 -2.39
N SER A 310 3.13 -14.89 -2.40
CA SER A 310 2.41 -15.32 -1.20
C SER A 310 2.86 -16.73 -0.80
N ARG A 311 2.42 -17.23 0.35
CA ARG A 311 2.68 -18.61 0.76
C ARG A 311 2.06 -19.64 -0.19
N GLU A 312 0.89 -19.32 -0.76
CA GLU A 312 0.22 -20.20 -1.71
C GLU A 312 0.96 -20.27 -3.04
N THR A 313 1.31 -19.13 -3.63
CA THR A 313 2.04 -19.11 -4.91
C THR A 313 3.45 -19.70 -4.79
N ALA A 314 4.11 -19.47 -3.65
CA ALA A 314 5.40 -20.09 -3.34
C ALA A 314 5.30 -21.62 -3.32
N HIS A 315 4.27 -22.17 -2.66
CA HIS A 315 4.03 -23.61 -2.66
C HIS A 315 3.80 -24.14 -4.08
N LYS A 316 2.89 -23.51 -4.84
CA LYS A 316 2.56 -23.94 -6.21
C LYS A 316 3.73 -23.92 -7.17
N MET A 317 4.66 -22.97 -7.02
CA MET A 317 5.81 -22.82 -7.89
C MET A 317 7.11 -23.44 -7.35
N GLY A 318 7.09 -24.02 -6.14
CA GLY A 318 8.27 -24.59 -5.50
C GLY A 318 9.35 -23.56 -5.16
N GLU A 319 8.93 -22.31 -4.88
CA GLU A 319 9.79 -21.19 -4.52
C GLU A 319 9.56 -20.77 -3.05
N ALA A 320 10.33 -19.82 -2.54
CA ALA A 320 10.15 -19.31 -1.19
C ALA A 320 9.18 -18.11 -1.15
N PRO A 321 8.36 -17.93 -0.10
CA PRO A 321 7.59 -16.71 0.12
C PRO A 321 8.51 -15.50 0.24
N THR A 322 8.08 -14.35 -0.28
CA THR A 322 8.93 -13.15 -0.40
C THR A 322 8.54 -12.01 0.54
N GLY A 323 7.50 -12.19 1.36
CA GLY A 323 7.01 -11.17 2.28
C GLY A 323 6.25 -10.03 1.56
N ASN A 324 5.48 -10.41 0.55
CA ASN A 324 4.73 -9.49 -0.31
C ASN A 324 3.23 -9.84 -0.41
N ALA A 325 2.73 -10.73 0.44
CA ALA A 325 1.32 -11.10 0.46
C ALA A 325 0.42 -10.02 1.09
#